data_180575f874d01670bfc7bd81b2355840
#
_entry.id   180575f874d01670bfc7bd81b2355840
#
_cell.length_a   1.000
_cell.length_b   1.000
_cell.length_c   1.000
_cell.angle_alpha   90.00
_cell.angle_beta   90.00
_cell.angle_gamma   90.00
#
_symmetry.space_group_name_H-M   'P 1'
#
loop_
_entity.id
_entity.type
_entity.pdbx_description
1 polymer ?
#
loop_
_entity_poly.entity_id
_entity_poly.type
_entity_poly.pdbx_seq_one_letter_code
_entity_poly.pdbx_strand_id
1 'polypeptide(L)' 'MSSRRVTDEEGRVWECRSETAEAPGCDVNLVCTTAGLRAPLRLKVSWQWAKMAEKGLARMIAAAAPRLASG' A
#
# COMPACT_ATOMS: atom_id res chain seq x y z
N MET A 1 -14.83 -4.31 2.00
CA MET A 1 -13.38 -4.16 2.02
C MET A 1 -12.95 -3.44 0.77
N SER A 2 -12.05 -2.48 0.92
CA SER A 2 -11.57 -1.67 -0.19
C SER A 2 -10.27 -2.23 -0.74
N SER A 3 -10.13 -2.16 -2.06
CA SER A 3 -8.86 -2.47 -2.70
C SER A 3 -8.55 -1.39 -3.72
N ARG A 4 -7.28 -1.22 -4.01
CA ARG A 4 -6.83 -0.14 -4.86
C ARG A 4 -5.50 -0.49 -5.49
N ARG A 5 -5.29 -0.07 -6.73
CA ARG A 5 -3.99 -0.15 -7.39
C ARG A 5 -3.28 1.18 -7.29
N VAL A 6 -2.00 1.10 -6.98
CA VAL A 6 -1.14 2.28 -6.85
C VAL A 6 0.11 2.05 -7.68
N THR A 7 0.43 3.00 -8.55
CA THR A 7 1.66 2.95 -9.33
C THR A 7 2.68 3.85 -8.65
N ASP A 8 3.84 3.29 -8.33
CA ASP A 8 4.90 4.05 -7.67
C ASP A 8 5.75 4.81 -8.69
N GLU A 9 6.74 5.55 -8.20
CA GLU A 9 7.59 6.38 -9.04
C GLU A 9 8.45 5.56 -10.00
N GLU A 10 8.66 4.29 -9.69
CA GLU A 10 9.44 3.38 -10.54
C GLU A 10 8.57 2.66 -11.56
N GLY A 11 7.28 2.95 -11.58
CA GLY A 11 6.36 2.31 -12.51
C GLY A 11 5.82 0.97 -12.06
N ARG A 12 6.10 0.56 -10.83
CA ARG A 12 5.54 -0.68 -10.29
C ARG A 12 4.10 -0.47 -9.88
N VAL A 13 3.26 -1.44 -10.22
CA VAL A 13 1.86 -1.42 -9.82
C VAL A 13 1.72 -2.24 -8.54
N TRP A 14 1.23 -1.60 -7.50
CA TRP A 14 0.96 -2.23 -6.22
C TRP A 14 -0.54 -2.44 -6.07
N GLU A 15 -0.92 -3.63 -5.62
CA GLU A 15 -2.29 -3.89 -5.23
C GLU A 15 -2.38 -3.77 -3.73
N CYS A 16 -3.22 -2.85 -3.27
CA CYS A 16 -3.38 -2.54 -1.85
C CYS A 16 -4.79 -2.88 -1.42
N ARG A 17 -4.92 -3.54 -0.28
CA ARG A 17 -6.23 -3.85 0.28
C ARG A 17 -6.16 -3.74 1.79
N SER A 18 -7.29 -3.39 2.41
CA SER A 18 -7.37 -3.35 3.86
C SER A 18 -7.60 -4.77 4.40
N GLU A 19 -6.87 -5.10 5.46
CA GLU A 19 -6.97 -6.40 6.12
C GLU A 19 -8.09 -6.42 7.15
N THR A 20 -8.40 -5.24 7.68
CA THR A 20 -9.42 -5.09 8.72
C THR A 20 -10.52 -4.17 8.23
N ALA A 21 -11.69 -4.24 8.91
CA ALA A 21 -12.78 -3.34 8.59
C ALA A 21 -12.36 -1.89 8.80
N GLU A 22 -12.72 -1.04 7.86
CA GLU A 22 -12.43 0.39 7.95
C GLU A 22 -13.46 1.03 8.86
N ALA A 23 -12.99 1.60 9.96
CA ALA A 23 -13.84 2.32 10.90
C ALA A 23 -13.36 3.76 11.03
N PRO A 24 -14.27 4.74 11.01
CA PRO A 24 -13.89 6.15 11.16
C PRO A 24 -13.05 6.37 12.41
N GLY A 25 -11.95 7.09 12.24
CA GLY A 25 -11.05 7.40 13.34
C GLY A 25 -10.08 6.31 13.72
N CYS A 26 -10.13 5.15 13.08
CA CYS A 26 -9.24 4.03 13.37
C CYS A 26 -8.28 3.80 12.21
N ASP A 27 -7.02 3.49 12.54
CA ASP A 27 -6.07 3.09 11.52
C ASP A 27 -6.43 1.70 11.00
N VAL A 28 -6.08 1.43 9.76
CA VAL A 28 -6.29 0.12 9.14
C VAL A 28 -4.95 -0.49 8.76
N ASN A 29 -4.91 -1.82 8.79
CA ASN A 29 -3.76 -2.55 8.29
C ASN A 29 -3.94 -2.77 6.79
N LEU A 30 -3.02 -2.22 6.02
CA LEU A 30 -3.05 -2.31 4.58
C LEU A 30 -2.08 -3.38 4.13
N VAL A 31 -2.53 -4.25 3.25
CA VAL A 31 -1.69 -5.28 2.64
C VAL A 31 -1.43 -4.90 1.20
N CYS A 32 -0.16 -4.74 0.85
CA CYS A 32 0.25 -4.31 -0.48
C CYS A 32 1.09 -5.40 -1.13
N THR A 33 0.78 -5.73 -2.37
CA THR A 33 1.53 -6.72 -3.14
C THR A 33 1.94 -6.15 -4.49
N THR A 34 3.08 -6.59 -4.98
CA THR A 34 3.55 -6.23 -6.32
C THR A 34 4.32 -7.41 -6.91
N ALA A 35 4.52 -7.38 -8.23
CA ALA A 35 5.28 -8.41 -8.90
C ALA A 35 6.71 -8.47 -8.34
N GLY A 36 7.21 -9.67 -8.10
CA GLY A 36 8.56 -9.88 -7.57
C GLY A 36 8.66 -9.85 -6.05
N LEU A 37 7.58 -9.50 -5.36
CA LEU A 37 7.60 -9.49 -3.90
C LEU A 37 7.17 -10.84 -3.38
N ARG A 38 7.98 -11.45 -2.52
CA ARG A 38 7.70 -12.79 -2.00
C ARG A 38 6.59 -12.81 -0.96
N ALA A 39 6.55 -11.78 -0.12
CA ALA A 39 5.56 -11.69 0.95
C ALA A 39 4.87 -10.34 0.86
N PRO A 40 3.57 -10.26 1.20
CA PRO A 40 2.88 -8.98 1.17
C PRO A 40 3.52 -7.97 2.12
N LEU A 41 3.54 -6.72 1.69
CA LEU A 41 3.97 -5.62 2.54
C LEU A 41 2.79 -5.16 3.36
N ARG A 42 2.98 -5.03 4.67
CA ARG A 42 1.92 -4.57 5.56
C ARG A 42 2.24 -3.21 6.10
N LEU A 43 1.27 -2.30 6.00
CA LEU A 43 1.38 -0.93 6.49
C LEU A 43 0.19 -0.61 7.38
N LYS A 44 0.42 0.27 8.34
CA LYS A 44 -0.68 0.87 9.08
C LYS A 44 -0.94 2.25 8.48
N VAL A 45 -2.16 2.50 8.05
CA VAL A 45 -2.53 3.75 7.39
C VAL A 45 -3.84 4.27 7.96
N SER A 46 -4.13 5.52 7.68
CA SER A 46 -5.40 6.13 8.07
C SER A 46 -6.57 5.40 7.41
N TRP A 47 -7.71 5.38 8.08
CA TRP A 47 -8.93 4.81 7.53
C TRP A 47 -9.35 5.48 6.20
N GLN A 48 -8.84 6.68 5.93
CA GLN A 48 -9.11 7.42 4.68
C GLN A 48 -8.15 7.08 3.56
N TRP A 49 -7.38 6.01 3.70
CA TRP A 49 -6.35 5.66 2.72
C TRP A 49 -6.85 5.53 1.29
N ALA A 50 -8.09 5.09 1.11
CA ALA A 50 -8.66 4.95 -0.23
C ALA A 50 -8.91 6.29 -0.90
N LYS A 51 -8.96 7.36 -0.12
CA LYS A 51 -9.15 8.72 -0.63
C LYS A 51 -7.84 9.50 -0.73
N MET A 52 -6.74 8.91 -0.30
CA MET A 52 -5.45 9.57 -0.38
C MET A 52 -5.00 9.70 -1.82
N ALA A 53 -4.21 10.74 -2.09
CA ALA A 53 -3.60 10.89 -3.39
C ALA A 53 -2.68 9.70 -3.68
N GLU A 54 -2.69 9.22 -4.92
CA GLU A 54 -1.88 8.07 -5.31
C GLU A 54 -0.40 8.28 -5.00
N LYS A 55 0.11 9.48 -5.25
CA LYS A 55 1.51 9.80 -4.98
C LYS A 55 1.86 9.69 -3.50
N GLY A 56 0.97 10.15 -2.64
CA GLY A 56 1.18 10.05 -1.20
C GLY A 56 1.23 8.61 -0.73
N LEU A 57 0.30 7.80 -1.21
CA LEU A 57 0.25 6.39 -0.86
C LEU A 57 1.47 5.66 -1.43
N ALA A 58 1.86 5.96 -2.66
CA ALA A 58 3.04 5.37 -3.27
C ALA A 58 4.31 5.67 -2.47
N ARG A 59 4.43 6.87 -1.94
CA ARG A 59 5.58 7.23 -1.09
C ARG A 59 5.60 6.45 0.20
N MET A 60 4.45 6.23 0.81
CA MET A 60 4.36 5.43 2.03
C MET A 60 4.78 3.99 1.76
N ILE A 61 4.33 3.44 0.65
CA ILE A 61 4.71 2.09 0.24
C ILE A 61 6.21 2.01 -0.01
N ALA A 62 6.76 2.98 -0.73
CA ALA A 62 8.19 2.99 -1.05
C ALA A 62 9.05 3.10 0.21
N ALA A 63 8.61 3.89 1.19
CA ALA A 63 9.34 4.04 2.44
C ALA A 63 9.35 2.77 3.28
N ALA A 64 8.30 1.96 3.17
CA ALA A 64 8.15 0.73 3.94
C ALA A 64 8.61 -0.50 3.17
N ALA A 65 8.69 -0.42 1.85
CA ALA A 65 9.04 -1.57 1.03
C ALA A 65 10.50 -1.99 1.26
N PRO A 66 10.77 -3.29 1.37
CA PRO A 66 12.15 -3.74 1.36
C PRO A 66 12.78 -3.37 0.02
N ARG A 67 14.08 -3.15 0.01
CA ARG A 67 14.77 -2.93 -1.25
C ARG A 67 14.55 -4.13 -2.14
N LEU A 68 13.66 -3.96 -3.09
CA LEU A 68 13.55 -4.93 -4.16
C LEU A 68 14.85 -4.82 -4.93
N ALA A 69 15.55 -5.92 -5.03
CA ALA A 69 16.78 -5.96 -5.77
C ALA A 69 16.52 -5.42 -7.17
N SER A 70 16.85 -4.18 -7.35
CA SER A 70 16.95 -3.67 -8.70
C SER A 70 18.25 -4.25 -9.20
N GLY A 71 18.10 -5.17 -10.06
CA GLY A 71 19.22 -5.85 -10.65
C GLY A 71 20.42 -4.98 -10.87
#